data_39c654e8113e2033b3bc0d4d00940acb
#
_entry.id   39c654e8113e2033b3bc0d4d00940acb
#
_cell.length_a   1.000
_cell.length_b   1.000
_cell.length_c   1.000
_cell.angle_alpha   90.00
_cell.angle_beta   90.00
_cell.angle_gamma   90.00
#
_symmetry.space_group_name_H-M   'P 1'
#
loop_
_entity.id
_entity.type
_entity.pdbx_description
1 polymer ?
#
loop_
_entity_poly.entity_id
_entity_poly.type
_entity_poly.pdbx_seq_one_letter_code
_entity_poly.pdbx_strand_id
1 'polypeptide(L)'
;LEEIKDLSNQTKLKKYGNEDYNNREKSFETQFGVSYSEYLESLPDFIRYKNEVWKITRKQSLYLLKDIEKRGKYDYHLDHKFTIYEGFKQNVPPYIIGNISNLEMLTWQENLSKNYKCSLTEEELFKKYDNRVEILEQLKENINKQ
;
A
#
# COMPACT_ATOMS: atom_id res chain seq x y z
N LEU A 1 25.81 6.21 8.66
CA LEU A 1 24.37 6.43 8.38
C LEU A 1 23.47 5.75 9.41
N GLU A 2 23.80 4.53 9.84
CA GLU A 2 23.07 3.84 10.90
C GLU A 2 23.22 4.55 12.24
N GLU A 3 24.41 5.06 12.57
CA GLU A 3 24.69 5.81 13.81
C GLU A 3 23.83 7.08 13.91
N ILE A 4 23.65 7.82 12.79
CA ILE A 4 22.82 9.03 12.75
C ILE A 4 21.35 8.66 12.96
N LYS A 5 20.91 7.54 12.38
CA LYS A 5 19.54 7.05 12.51
C LYS A 5 19.25 6.63 13.96
N ASP A 6 20.18 5.96 14.59
CA ASP A 6 20.06 5.54 15.99
C ASP A 6 20.00 6.73 16.95
N LEU A 7 20.84 7.74 16.74
CA LEU A 7 20.82 8.97 17.54
C LEU A 7 19.49 9.70 17.40
N SER A 8 18.94 9.78 16.18
CA SER A 8 17.63 10.37 15.93
C SER A 8 16.52 9.61 16.65
N ASN A 9 16.54 8.28 16.59
CA ASN A 9 15.56 7.43 17.25
C ASN A 9 15.63 7.54 18.77
N GLN A 10 16.85 7.57 19.34
CA GLN A 10 17.07 7.76 20.78
C GLN A 10 16.54 9.11 21.25
N THR A 11 16.75 10.16 20.46
CA THR A 11 16.24 11.50 20.76
C THR A 11 14.71 11.51 20.77
N LYS A 12 14.09 10.87 19.79
CA LYS A 12 12.63 10.74 19.70
C LYS A 12 12.07 9.97 20.88
N LEU A 13 12.70 8.85 21.24
CA LEU A 13 12.29 8.03 22.39
C LEU A 13 12.36 8.82 23.68
N LYS A 14 13.46 9.55 23.90
CA LYS A 14 13.67 10.37 25.11
C LYS A 14 12.68 11.53 25.21
N LYS A 15 12.39 12.20 24.09
CA LYS A 15 11.55 13.40 24.07
C LYS A 15 10.06 13.07 24.00
N TYR A 16 9.67 12.05 23.26
CA TYR A 16 8.26 11.74 22.95
C TYR A 16 7.81 10.34 23.44
N GLY A 17 8.73 9.55 23.99
CA GLY A 17 8.41 8.20 24.43
C GLY A 17 8.19 7.20 23.31
N ASN A 18 8.54 7.57 22.07
CA ASN A 18 8.34 6.74 20.89
C ASN A 18 9.43 7.04 19.87
N GLU A 19 10.21 6.03 19.50
CA GLU A 19 11.30 6.16 18.53
C GLU A 19 10.80 6.42 17.10
N ASP A 20 9.57 6.01 16.79
CA ASP A 20 8.94 6.21 15.49
C ASP A 20 8.17 7.54 15.38
N TYR A 21 8.22 8.37 16.44
CA TYR A 21 7.50 9.62 16.46
C TYR A 21 7.87 10.51 15.27
N ASN A 22 6.86 11.09 14.63
CA ASN A 22 7.04 12.10 13.60
C ASN A 22 6.09 13.28 13.88
N ASN A 23 6.46 14.47 13.38
CA ASN A 23 5.69 15.69 13.61
C ASN A 23 4.45 15.80 12.71
N ARG A 24 4.17 14.80 11.90
CA ARG A 24 3.09 14.86 10.90
C ARG A 24 1.73 15.11 11.53
N GLU A 25 1.41 14.37 12.59
CA GLU A 25 0.12 14.52 13.30
C GLU A 25 0.00 15.89 13.96
N LYS A 26 1.05 16.32 14.66
CA LYS A 26 1.09 17.61 15.33
C LYS A 26 1.04 18.77 14.33
N SER A 27 1.76 18.67 13.22
CA SER A 27 1.70 19.64 12.13
C SER A 27 0.31 19.74 11.55
N PHE A 28 -0.36 18.61 11.42
CA PHE A 28 -1.72 18.52 10.93
C PHE A 28 -2.69 19.27 11.87
N GLU A 29 -2.60 19.01 13.18
CA GLU A 29 -3.42 19.71 14.19
C GLU A 29 -3.20 21.21 14.14
N THR A 30 -1.94 21.65 14.01
CA THR A 30 -1.60 23.07 13.94
C THR A 30 -2.17 23.72 12.70
N GLN A 31 -2.12 23.02 11.55
CA GLN A 31 -2.56 23.56 10.27
C GLN A 31 -4.09 23.58 10.13
N PHE A 32 -4.78 22.54 10.59
CA PHE A 32 -6.22 22.35 10.36
C PHE A 32 -7.09 22.54 11.60
N GLY A 33 -6.50 22.69 12.80
CA GLY A 33 -7.24 22.92 14.03
C GLY A 33 -8.01 21.72 14.56
N VAL A 34 -7.80 20.53 13.98
CA VAL A 34 -8.43 19.27 14.41
C VAL A 34 -7.38 18.18 14.53
N SER A 35 -7.63 17.18 15.40
CA SER A 35 -6.72 16.06 15.53
C SER A 35 -6.72 15.21 14.25
N TYR A 36 -5.63 14.51 14.04
CA TYR A 36 -5.52 13.61 12.88
C TYR A 36 -6.61 12.52 12.91
N SER A 37 -6.95 12.02 14.09
CA SER A 37 -8.03 11.04 14.26
C SER A 37 -9.39 11.60 13.85
N GLU A 38 -9.71 12.82 14.29
CA GLU A 38 -10.95 13.52 13.92
C GLU A 38 -11.02 13.76 12.42
N TYR A 39 -9.89 14.15 11.82
CA TYR A 39 -9.81 14.33 10.37
C TYR A 39 -10.10 13.03 9.62
N LEU A 40 -9.48 11.93 10.03
CA LEU A 40 -9.72 10.62 9.39
C LEU A 40 -11.20 10.22 9.45
N GLU A 41 -11.86 10.47 10.59
CA GLU A 41 -13.28 10.18 10.73
C GLU A 41 -14.15 11.06 9.83
N SER A 42 -13.69 12.27 9.52
CA SER A 42 -14.41 13.20 8.66
C SER A 42 -14.25 12.92 7.16
N LEU A 43 -13.27 12.08 6.76
CA LEU A 43 -13.05 11.77 5.36
C LEU A 43 -14.23 10.98 4.77
N PRO A 44 -14.58 11.21 3.50
CA PRO A 44 -15.53 10.37 2.82
C PRO A 44 -15.12 8.89 2.90
N ASP A 45 -16.08 8.00 3.02
CA ASP A 45 -15.86 6.57 3.20
C ASP A 45 -14.90 5.97 2.16
N PHE A 46 -15.00 6.39 0.92
CA PHE A 46 -14.10 5.92 -0.14
C PHE A 46 -12.64 6.28 0.14
N ILE A 47 -12.38 7.51 0.59
CA ILE A 47 -11.00 7.95 0.88
C ILE A 47 -10.43 7.18 2.06
N ARG A 48 -11.23 6.92 3.09
CA ARG A 48 -10.82 6.08 4.23
C ARG A 48 -10.48 4.66 3.78
N TYR A 49 -11.34 4.09 2.93
CA TYR A 49 -11.11 2.77 2.35
C TYR A 49 -9.80 2.74 1.54
N LYS A 50 -9.61 3.71 0.67
CA LYS A 50 -8.40 3.85 -0.15
C LYS A 50 -7.14 3.95 0.70
N ASN A 51 -7.19 4.77 1.75
CA ASN A 51 -6.06 4.94 2.66
C ASN A 51 -5.73 3.63 3.39
N GLU A 52 -6.74 2.88 3.80
CA GLU A 52 -6.56 1.59 4.44
C GLU A 52 -5.93 0.57 3.49
N VAL A 53 -6.41 0.50 2.24
CA VAL A 53 -5.84 -0.38 1.21
C VAL A 53 -4.36 -0.06 1.01
N TRP A 54 -4.01 1.22 0.84
CA TRP A 54 -2.61 1.62 0.63
C TRP A 54 -1.73 1.33 1.83
N LYS A 55 -2.26 1.47 3.04
CA LYS A 55 -1.55 1.11 4.27
C LYS A 55 -1.19 -0.37 4.27
N ILE A 56 -2.13 -1.22 3.89
CA ILE A 56 -1.92 -2.67 3.77
C ILE A 56 -0.94 -2.98 2.65
N THR A 57 -1.12 -2.36 1.49
CA THR A 57 -0.26 -2.52 0.31
C THR A 57 1.20 -2.24 0.63
N ARG A 58 1.48 -1.13 1.33
CA ARG A 58 2.84 -0.73 1.69
C ARG A 58 3.54 -1.71 2.63
N LYS A 59 2.78 -2.52 3.36
CA LYS A 59 3.32 -3.55 4.27
C LYS A 59 3.59 -4.88 3.58
N GLN A 60 3.18 -5.03 2.32
CA GLN A 60 3.43 -6.26 1.57
C GLN A 60 4.91 -6.36 1.16
N SER A 61 5.35 -7.57 0.83
CA SER A 61 6.71 -7.83 0.35
C SER A 61 6.87 -7.40 -1.10
N LEU A 62 6.76 -6.10 -1.36
CA LEU A 62 6.74 -5.53 -2.71
C LEU A 62 8.00 -5.84 -3.51
N TYR A 63 9.14 -6.05 -2.84
CA TYR A 63 10.40 -6.41 -3.49
C TYR A 63 10.31 -7.71 -4.29
N LEU A 64 9.28 -8.52 -4.07
CA LEU A 64 9.06 -9.78 -4.78
C LEU A 64 8.34 -9.58 -6.13
N LEU A 65 7.75 -8.41 -6.36
CA LEU A 65 7.03 -8.15 -7.61
C LEU A 65 7.98 -7.96 -8.78
N LYS A 66 7.64 -8.58 -9.90
CA LYS A 66 8.39 -8.40 -11.15
C LYS A 66 8.36 -6.92 -11.55
N ASP A 67 9.52 -6.40 -11.94
CA ASP A 67 9.72 -5.01 -12.39
C ASP A 67 9.57 -3.94 -11.30
N ILE A 68 9.53 -4.34 -10.01
CA ILE A 68 9.46 -3.39 -8.90
C ILE A 68 10.64 -2.40 -8.90
N GLU A 69 11.81 -2.83 -9.34
CA GLU A 69 13.01 -1.99 -9.42
C GLU A 69 12.88 -0.88 -10.47
N LYS A 70 11.92 -1.01 -11.37
CA LYS A 70 11.67 -0.03 -12.43
C LYS A 70 10.57 0.98 -12.04
N ARG A 71 10.10 0.94 -10.80
CA ARG A 71 9.03 1.83 -10.31
C ARG A 71 9.46 3.30 -10.43
N GLY A 72 8.64 4.11 -11.08
CA GLY A 72 8.89 5.54 -11.27
C GLY A 72 7.76 6.21 -12.01
N LYS A 73 7.73 7.54 -11.98
CA LYS A 73 6.63 8.34 -12.53
C LYS A 73 6.34 8.03 -14.00
N TYR A 74 7.39 7.87 -14.80
CA TYR A 74 7.28 7.61 -16.25
C TYR A 74 7.82 6.23 -16.63
N ASP A 75 7.85 5.31 -15.67
CA ASP A 75 8.32 3.94 -15.86
C ASP A 75 7.21 2.96 -15.50
N TYR A 76 7.39 2.19 -14.45
CA TYR A 76 6.41 1.21 -14.00
C TYR A 76 5.65 1.75 -12.79
N HIS A 77 4.36 1.46 -12.75
CA HIS A 77 3.48 1.81 -11.64
C HIS A 77 3.00 0.56 -10.92
N LEU A 78 2.90 0.66 -9.60
CA LEU A 78 2.26 -0.37 -8.79
C LEU A 78 0.75 -0.29 -9.01
N ASP A 79 0.14 -1.40 -9.39
CA ASP A 79 -1.27 -1.48 -9.73
C ASP A 79 -1.98 -2.54 -8.91
N HIS A 80 -3.22 -2.25 -8.53
CA HIS A 80 -4.15 -3.21 -7.94
C HIS A 80 -4.95 -3.84 -9.08
N LYS A 81 -4.79 -5.14 -9.31
CA LYS A 81 -5.46 -5.86 -10.41
C LYS A 81 -6.98 -5.71 -10.34
N PHE A 82 -7.56 -5.98 -9.17
CA PHE A 82 -8.93 -5.58 -8.83
C PHE A 82 -8.82 -4.21 -8.17
N THR A 83 -9.46 -3.20 -8.78
CA THR A 83 -9.21 -1.81 -8.40
C THR A 83 -9.74 -1.47 -7.01
N ILE A 84 -9.14 -0.46 -6.38
CA ILE A 84 -9.59 0.04 -5.08
C ILE A 84 -11.03 0.54 -5.17
N TYR A 85 -11.36 1.25 -6.24
CA TYR A 85 -12.71 1.79 -6.46
C TYR A 85 -13.75 0.68 -6.53
N GLU A 86 -13.49 -0.37 -7.32
CA GLU A 86 -14.40 -1.49 -7.45
C GLU A 86 -14.49 -2.28 -6.15
N GLY A 87 -13.37 -2.43 -5.44
CA GLY A 87 -13.35 -3.05 -4.11
C GLY A 87 -14.25 -2.33 -3.13
N PHE A 88 -14.20 -1.00 -3.14
CA PHE A 88 -15.09 -0.19 -2.31
C PHE A 88 -16.55 -0.39 -2.68
N LYS A 89 -16.88 -0.35 -3.96
CA LYS A 89 -18.25 -0.53 -4.45
C LYS A 89 -18.84 -1.90 -4.10
N GLN A 90 -18.02 -2.94 -4.18
CA GLN A 90 -18.42 -4.32 -3.91
C GLN A 90 -18.29 -4.72 -2.45
N ASN A 91 -17.93 -3.79 -1.57
CA ASN A 91 -17.72 -4.03 -0.14
C ASN A 91 -16.66 -5.12 0.14
N VAL A 92 -15.61 -5.18 -0.68
CA VAL A 92 -14.49 -6.11 -0.47
C VAL A 92 -13.63 -5.58 0.67
N PRO A 93 -13.25 -6.43 1.65
CA PRO A 93 -12.37 -5.98 2.73
C PRO A 93 -11.04 -5.41 2.20
N PRO A 94 -10.53 -4.31 2.77
CA PRO A 94 -9.29 -3.69 2.32
C PRO A 94 -8.09 -4.63 2.30
N TYR A 95 -8.02 -5.59 3.23
CA TYR A 95 -6.89 -6.52 3.31
C TYR A 95 -6.80 -7.46 2.10
N ILE A 96 -7.92 -7.69 1.40
CA ILE A 96 -7.92 -8.50 0.17
C ILE A 96 -7.39 -7.67 -1.00
N ILE A 97 -7.86 -6.44 -1.14
CA ILE A 97 -7.43 -5.54 -2.23
C ILE A 97 -5.94 -5.20 -2.11
N GLY A 98 -5.48 -4.94 -0.88
CA GLY A 98 -4.08 -4.56 -0.63
C GLY A 98 -3.10 -5.72 -0.56
N ASN A 99 -3.56 -6.96 -0.62
CA ASN A 99 -2.68 -8.13 -0.55
C ASN A 99 -1.84 -8.28 -1.82
N ILE A 100 -0.60 -8.78 -1.67
CA ILE A 100 0.32 -8.95 -2.79
C ILE A 100 -0.25 -9.82 -3.91
N SER A 101 -1.17 -10.73 -3.60
CA SER A 101 -1.86 -11.55 -4.60
C SER A 101 -2.67 -10.73 -5.61
N ASN A 102 -3.01 -9.49 -5.27
CA ASN A 102 -3.75 -8.55 -6.10
C ASN A 102 -2.86 -7.45 -6.71
N LEU A 103 -1.55 -7.52 -6.52
CA LEU A 103 -0.65 -6.45 -6.95
C LEU A 103 0.16 -6.86 -8.18
N GLU A 104 0.46 -5.88 -9.03
CA GLU A 104 1.32 -6.05 -10.18
C GLU A 104 2.02 -4.75 -10.52
N MET A 105 3.08 -4.84 -11.30
CA MET A 105 3.72 -3.67 -11.88
C MET A 105 3.30 -3.57 -13.33
N LEU A 106 2.79 -2.42 -13.74
CA LEU A 106 2.44 -2.10 -15.12
C LEU A 106 3.29 -0.94 -15.59
N THR A 107 3.57 -0.88 -16.90
CA THR A 107 4.15 0.34 -17.46
C THR A 107 3.17 1.49 -17.26
N TRP A 108 3.67 2.73 -17.24
CA TRP A 108 2.78 3.88 -17.05
C TRP A 108 1.74 3.98 -18.18
N GLN A 109 2.08 3.56 -19.40
CA GLN A 109 1.15 3.52 -20.52
C GLN A 109 0.04 2.49 -20.32
N GLU A 110 0.40 1.28 -19.89
CA GLU A 110 -0.56 0.22 -19.57
C GLU A 110 -1.49 0.64 -18.44
N ASN A 111 -0.94 1.30 -17.42
CA ASN A 111 -1.72 1.78 -16.29
C ASN A 111 -2.72 2.86 -16.69
N LEU A 112 -2.33 3.77 -17.57
CA LEU A 112 -3.24 4.78 -18.14
C LEU A 112 -4.35 4.13 -18.97
N SER A 113 -4.01 3.14 -19.79
CA SER A 113 -4.99 2.44 -20.64
C SER A 113 -5.96 1.61 -19.80
N LYS A 114 -5.48 1.01 -18.73
CA LYS A 114 -6.32 0.24 -17.80
C LYS A 114 -7.33 1.12 -17.09
N ASN A 115 -6.91 2.34 -16.68
CA ASN A 115 -7.74 3.29 -15.96
C ASN A 115 -8.41 2.63 -14.74
N TYR A 116 -9.74 2.64 -14.64
CA TYR A 116 -10.49 2.06 -13.53
C TYR A 116 -10.97 0.63 -13.78
N LYS A 117 -10.49 0.00 -14.85
CA LYS A 117 -10.88 -1.36 -15.20
C LYS A 117 -10.13 -2.38 -14.36
N CYS A 118 -10.85 -3.40 -13.89
CA CYS A 118 -10.24 -4.52 -13.18
C CYS A 118 -9.65 -5.52 -14.17
N SER A 119 -8.43 -6.01 -13.86
CA SER A 119 -7.81 -7.12 -14.60
C SER A 119 -8.31 -8.48 -14.12
N LEU A 120 -9.00 -8.51 -13.00
CA LEU A 120 -9.54 -9.73 -12.38
C LEU A 120 -11.03 -9.55 -12.16
N THR A 121 -11.76 -10.66 -12.21
CA THR A 121 -13.12 -10.72 -11.69
C THR A 121 -13.08 -10.84 -10.16
N GLU A 122 -14.20 -10.57 -9.50
CA GLU A 122 -14.31 -10.73 -8.04
C GLU A 122 -13.99 -12.17 -7.61
N GLU A 123 -14.49 -13.15 -8.36
CA GLU A 123 -14.22 -14.58 -8.11
C GLU A 123 -12.72 -14.89 -8.19
N GLU A 124 -12.04 -14.39 -9.23
CA GLU A 124 -10.60 -14.55 -9.39
C GLU A 124 -9.82 -13.88 -8.26
N LEU A 125 -10.26 -12.70 -7.81
CA LEU A 125 -9.67 -11.99 -6.69
C LEU A 125 -9.68 -12.83 -5.42
N PHE A 126 -10.84 -13.36 -5.05
CA PHE A 126 -11.00 -14.18 -3.84
C PHE A 126 -10.19 -15.48 -3.94
N LYS A 127 -10.16 -16.08 -5.10
CA LYS A 127 -9.37 -17.29 -5.34
C LYS A 127 -7.88 -17.02 -5.15
N LYS A 128 -7.37 -15.94 -5.71
CA LYS A 128 -5.98 -15.54 -5.52
C LYS A 128 -5.66 -15.23 -4.06
N TYR A 129 -6.57 -14.58 -3.36
CA TYR A 129 -6.39 -14.31 -1.94
C TYR A 129 -6.33 -15.61 -1.13
N ASP A 130 -7.21 -16.56 -1.41
CA ASP A 130 -7.19 -17.87 -0.75
C ASP A 130 -5.86 -18.61 -0.98
N ASN A 131 -5.26 -18.43 -2.15
CA ASN A 131 -3.97 -19.03 -2.53
C ASN A 131 -2.77 -18.11 -2.26
N ARG A 132 -2.92 -17.08 -1.43
CA ARG A 132 -1.88 -16.04 -1.22
C ARG A 132 -0.53 -16.59 -0.71
N VAL A 133 -0.56 -17.63 0.10
CA VAL A 133 0.67 -18.24 0.62
C VAL A 133 1.45 -18.90 -0.52
N GLU A 134 0.78 -19.63 -1.38
CA GLU A 134 1.38 -20.30 -2.55
C GLU A 134 1.91 -19.27 -3.54
N ILE A 135 1.14 -18.19 -3.77
CA ILE A 135 1.55 -17.09 -4.65
C ILE A 135 2.83 -16.45 -4.13
N LEU A 136 2.90 -16.19 -2.82
CA LEU A 136 4.09 -15.60 -2.19
C LEU A 136 5.30 -16.50 -2.36
N GLU A 137 5.16 -17.82 -2.14
CA GLU A 137 6.23 -18.78 -2.33
C GLU A 137 6.69 -18.85 -3.79
N GLN A 138 5.76 -18.78 -4.73
CA GLN A 138 6.08 -18.76 -6.16
C GLN A 138 6.87 -17.51 -6.55
N LEU A 139 6.50 -16.35 -5.99
CA LEU A 139 7.24 -15.10 -6.22
C LEU A 139 8.68 -15.19 -5.69
N LYS A 140 8.87 -15.80 -4.52
CA LYS A 140 10.20 -16.04 -3.94
C LYS A 140 11.04 -16.94 -4.83
N GLU A 141 10.46 -18.03 -5.35
CA GLU A 141 11.13 -18.95 -6.27
C GLU A 141 11.55 -18.23 -7.55
N ASN A 142 10.69 -17.39 -8.12
CA ASN A 142 10.98 -16.66 -9.35
C ASN A 142 12.18 -15.71 -9.18
N ILE A 143 12.36 -15.09 -8.02
CA ILE A 143 13.51 -14.25 -7.71
C ILE A 143 14.79 -15.09 -7.63
N ASN A 144 14.73 -16.26 -7.00
CA ASN A 144 15.89 -17.13 -6.84
C ASN A 144 16.37 -17.75 -8.16
N LYS A 145 15.53 -17.76 -9.20
CA LYS A 145 15.87 -18.26 -10.54
C LYS A 145 16.54 -17.21 -11.44
N GLN A 146 16.61 -15.96 -11.02
CA GLN A 146 17.22 -14.86 -11.79
C GLN A 146 18.73 -14.73 -11.53
#